data_e3515ac75b2abab866593981e747a952
#
_entry.id   e3515ac75b2abab866593981e747a952
#
_cell.length_a   1.000
_cell.length_b   1.000
_cell.length_c   1.000
_cell.angle_alpha   90.00
_cell.angle_beta   90.00
_cell.angle_gamma   90.00
#
_symmetry.space_group_name_H-M   'P 1'
#
loop_
_entity.id
_entity.type
_entity.pdbx_description
1 polymer ?
#
loop_
_entity_poly.entity_id
_entity_poly.type
_entity_poly.pdbx_seq_one_letter_code
_entity_poly.pdbx_strand_id
1 'polypeptide(L)'
;LGLSHYSLEDKQAIHAYIEEHTGTGVLSPDEAVEQARAEAEANGKKLSRVEEARIRAQASVNADNVQAEEETITESQAAKELGLKKKPFGYSDKELERKAAGEKVFPHIFGTDDQGRDIMVRVMVGTRVSITVGICAALLVLVIGALYGSISGYCGGVVDTVMQRIVEIIYSIPEMLIILLLSATLKPALEQFQNSGNGIFQKLVTILGPNLISMFIAFGLLYWVTMSRIIRGQILQLKQQEYVTAARALGAKGGRIIRRHLLPNCIGQIVTTTFLQIPSAIFLESFLSFVGVGVSAPLTSLGSMCSEALSGLNTYPYRLFIPAVILSLMILSLNLFGDGLRDALDPRLKK
;
A
#
# COMPACT_ATOMS: atom_id res chain seq x y z
N LEU A 1 12.06 -2.08 -20.49
CA LEU A 1 10.81 -2.88 -20.56
C LEU A 1 10.76 -3.84 -21.75
N GLY A 2 11.56 -3.61 -22.83
CA GLY A 2 11.52 -4.40 -24.05
C GLY A 2 12.01 -5.85 -23.89
N LEU A 3 13.06 -6.09 -23.11
CA LEU A 3 13.68 -7.42 -22.96
C LEU A 3 13.06 -8.30 -21.86
N SER A 4 12.05 -7.83 -21.12
CA SER A 4 11.43 -8.60 -20.03
C SER A 4 10.73 -9.91 -20.49
N HIS A 5 10.46 -10.03 -21.78
CA HIS A 5 9.75 -11.16 -22.39
C HIS A 5 10.67 -12.22 -23.05
N TYR A 6 11.99 -12.11 -22.86
CA TYR A 6 12.97 -13.04 -23.43
C TYR A 6 13.75 -13.76 -22.32
N SER A 7 14.34 -14.94 -22.64
CA SER A 7 15.20 -15.66 -21.70
C SER A 7 16.49 -14.90 -21.40
N LEU A 8 17.25 -15.31 -20.39
CA LEU A 8 18.54 -14.69 -20.11
C LEU A 8 19.52 -14.91 -21.29
N GLU A 9 19.51 -16.11 -21.86
CA GLU A 9 20.30 -16.48 -23.03
C GLU A 9 19.85 -15.69 -24.28
N ASP A 10 18.53 -15.59 -24.51
CA ASP A 10 17.98 -14.78 -25.60
C ASP A 10 18.35 -13.29 -25.46
N LYS A 11 18.35 -12.77 -24.24
CA LYS A 11 18.76 -11.39 -23.98
C LYS A 11 20.24 -11.17 -24.31
N GLN A 12 21.08 -12.12 -23.91
CA GLN A 12 22.52 -12.07 -24.24
C GLN A 12 22.74 -12.15 -25.75
N ALA A 13 22.00 -13.04 -26.45
CA ALA A 13 22.05 -13.14 -27.90
C ALA A 13 21.56 -11.85 -28.59
N ILE A 14 20.49 -11.22 -28.11
CA ILE A 14 20.00 -9.95 -28.62
C ILE A 14 21.05 -8.84 -28.41
N HIS A 15 21.65 -8.75 -27.24
CA HIS A 15 22.70 -7.76 -26.98
C HIS A 15 23.94 -7.98 -27.85
N ALA A 16 24.40 -9.23 -27.94
CA ALA A 16 25.54 -9.57 -28.82
C ALA A 16 25.24 -9.26 -30.28
N TYR A 17 24.03 -9.56 -30.76
CA TYR A 17 23.60 -9.23 -32.13
C TYR A 17 23.56 -7.72 -32.37
N ILE A 18 23.04 -6.94 -31.42
CA ILE A 18 23.03 -5.49 -31.51
C ILE A 18 24.46 -4.95 -31.48
N GLU A 19 25.33 -5.42 -30.58
CA GLU A 19 26.76 -5.01 -30.55
C GLU A 19 27.49 -5.37 -31.84
N GLU A 20 27.24 -6.52 -32.45
CA GLU A 20 27.86 -6.95 -33.69
C GLU A 20 27.41 -6.11 -34.90
N HIS A 21 26.12 -5.68 -34.91
CA HIS A 21 25.55 -4.95 -36.06
C HIS A 21 25.48 -3.43 -35.84
N THR A 22 25.63 -2.95 -34.62
CA THR A 22 25.84 -1.55 -34.27
C THR A 22 27.30 -1.23 -34.03
N GLY A 23 28.18 -2.23 -34.21
CA GLY A 23 29.63 -2.05 -34.17
C GLY A 23 30.09 -1.02 -35.18
N THR A 24 30.29 0.17 -34.69
CA THR A 24 30.75 1.35 -35.45
C THR A 24 32.10 1.06 -36.10
N GLY A 25 32.12 1.05 -37.41
CA GLY A 25 33.37 1.19 -38.15
C GLY A 25 34.02 2.58 -38.00
N VAL A 26 33.58 3.35 -37.01
CA VAL A 26 34.09 4.69 -36.68
C VAL A 26 35.05 4.57 -35.51
N LEU A 27 36.32 4.65 -35.82
CA LEU A 27 37.39 4.73 -34.80
C LEU A 27 37.14 5.91 -33.88
N SER A 28 37.32 5.73 -32.60
CA SER A 28 37.32 6.85 -31.67
C SER A 28 38.36 7.90 -32.07
N PRO A 29 38.16 9.17 -31.73
CA PRO A 29 39.11 10.23 -32.12
C PRO A 29 40.56 9.93 -31.72
N ASP A 30 40.78 9.21 -30.64
CA ASP A 30 42.10 8.81 -30.15
C ASP A 30 42.65 7.60 -30.92
N GLU A 31 41.84 6.60 -31.24
CA GLU A 31 42.22 5.44 -32.09
C GLU A 31 42.52 5.85 -33.51
N ALA A 32 41.77 6.81 -34.09
CA ALA A 32 42.02 7.35 -35.41
C ALA A 32 43.38 8.06 -35.46
N VAL A 33 43.79 8.76 -34.43
CA VAL A 33 45.11 9.40 -34.32
C VAL A 33 46.20 8.36 -34.14
N GLU A 34 46.00 7.31 -33.38
CA GLU A 34 46.97 6.22 -33.18
C GLU A 34 47.21 5.44 -34.46
N GLN A 35 46.16 5.12 -35.20
CA GLN A 35 46.23 4.45 -36.48
C GLN A 35 47.00 5.32 -37.51
N ALA A 36 46.69 6.61 -37.58
CA ALA A 36 47.39 7.56 -38.45
C ALA A 36 48.86 7.74 -38.07
N ARG A 37 49.23 7.64 -36.79
CA ARG A 37 50.63 7.61 -36.34
C ARG A 37 51.35 6.35 -36.81
N ALA A 38 50.73 5.19 -36.64
CA ALA A 38 51.29 3.93 -37.09
C ALA A 38 51.52 3.91 -38.60
N GLU A 39 50.59 4.43 -39.40
CA GLU A 39 50.74 4.55 -40.86
C GLU A 39 51.83 5.56 -41.29
N ALA A 40 51.95 6.68 -40.55
CA ALA A 40 53.00 7.67 -40.85
C ALA A 40 54.35 7.14 -40.46
N GLU A 41 54.56 6.42 -39.40
CA GLU A 41 55.79 5.76 -38.98
C GLU A 41 56.14 4.65 -39.95
N ALA A 42 55.24 3.88 -40.49
CA ALA A 42 55.44 2.87 -41.51
C ALA A 42 55.96 3.51 -42.82
N ASN A 43 55.59 4.76 -43.11
CA ASN A 43 56.01 5.54 -44.31
C ASN A 43 57.16 6.46 -44.01
N GLY A 44 57.85 6.35 -42.87
CA GLY A 44 59.02 7.12 -42.51
C GLY A 44 58.77 8.62 -42.26
N LYS A 45 57.50 9.01 -42.02
CA LYS A 45 57.10 10.39 -41.72
C LYS A 45 56.62 10.49 -40.28
N LYS A 46 56.95 11.60 -39.58
CA LYS A 46 56.30 11.92 -38.26
C LYS A 46 55.14 12.86 -38.49
N LEU A 47 53.99 12.52 -37.98
CA LEU A 47 52.82 13.40 -37.94
C LEU A 47 53.12 14.67 -37.13
N SER A 48 52.74 15.82 -37.67
CA SER A 48 52.83 17.07 -36.92
C SER A 48 51.63 17.21 -35.95
N ARG A 49 51.79 17.97 -34.86
CA ARG A 49 50.71 18.23 -33.90
C ARG A 49 49.43 18.83 -34.53
N VAL A 50 49.61 19.56 -35.64
CA VAL A 50 48.50 20.19 -36.37
C VAL A 50 47.71 19.13 -37.16
N GLU A 51 48.40 18.16 -37.74
CA GLU A 51 47.78 17.05 -38.47
C GLU A 51 47.03 16.11 -37.49
N GLU A 52 47.62 15.81 -36.33
CA GLU A 52 46.94 15.05 -35.29
C GLU A 52 45.66 15.73 -34.80
N ALA A 53 45.68 17.06 -34.56
CA ALA A 53 44.51 17.83 -34.16
C ALA A 53 43.44 17.83 -35.26
N ARG A 54 43.84 17.84 -36.55
CA ARG A 54 42.95 17.81 -37.70
C ARG A 54 42.27 16.44 -37.86
N ILE A 55 43.01 15.36 -37.67
CA ILE A 55 42.50 13.99 -37.72
C ILE A 55 41.53 13.78 -36.56
N ARG A 56 41.85 14.25 -35.33
CA ARG A 56 40.99 14.18 -34.18
C ARG A 56 39.68 14.95 -34.36
N ALA A 57 39.72 16.16 -34.90
CA ALA A 57 38.55 16.96 -35.19
C ALA A 57 37.70 16.33 -36.31
N GLN A 58 38.30 15.72 -37.30
CA GLN A 58 37.60 15.06 -38.40
C GLN A 58 36.93 13.75 -37.93
N ALA A 59 37.58 13.00 -37.05
CA ALA A 59 37.00 11.81 -36.42
C ALA A 59 35.85 12.15 -35.48
N SER A 60 35.91 13.26 -34.71
CA SER A 60 34.79 13.71 -33.88
C SER A 60 33.58 14.15 -34.70
N VAL A 61 33.78 14.88 -35.81
CA VAL A 61 32.67 15.27 -36.71
C VAL A 61 32.06 14.07 -37.41
N ASN A 62 32.89 13.08 -37.79
CA ASN A 62 32.36 11.85 -38.36
C ASN A 62 31.59 11.02 -37.32
N ALA A 63 32.03 10.96 -36.05
CA ALA A 63 31.30 10.31 -34.96
C ALA A 63 29.97 11.00 -34.69
N ASP A 64 29.91 12.33 -34.68
CA ASP A 64 28.67 13.09 -34.48
C ASP A 64 27.69 12.94 -35.67
N ASN A 65 28.17 12.87 -36.90
CA ASN A 65 27.34 12.66 -38.09
C ASN A 65 26.80 11.23 -38.19
N VAL A 66 27.55 10.22 -37.77
CA VAL A 66 27.12 8.83 -37.74
C VAL A 66 26.07 8.60 -36.64
N GLN A 67 26.17 9.27 -35.49
CA GLN A 67 25.10 9.25 -34.48
C GLN A 67 23.77 9.86 -34.97
N ALA A 68 23.80 10.69 -36.01
CA ALA A 68 22.58 11.28 -36.58
C ALA A 68 21.91 10.41 -37.68
N GLU A 69 22.60 9.43 -38.25
CA GLU A 69 22.10 8.56 -39.34
C GLU A 69 21.97 7.06 -38.94
N GLU A 70 22.40 6.65 -37.75
CA GLU A 70 22.26 5.26 -37.32
C GLU A 70 20.78 4.92 -37.10
N GLU A 71 20.22 4.11 -37.99
CA GLU A 71 19.09 3.21 -37.65
C GLU A 71 19.56 2.27 -36.55
N THR A 72 19.41 2.70 -35.30
CA THR A 72 19.63 1.83 -34.12
C THR A 72 18.71 0.63 -34.24
N ILE A 73 19.27 -0.54 -34.50
CA ILE A 73 18.53 -1.80 -34.54
C ILE A 73 17.83 -1.92 -33.18
N THR A 74 16.51 -1.83 -33.18
CA THR A 74 15.74 -1.97 -31.93
C THR A 74 15.81 -3.40 -31.43
N GLU A 75 15.76 -3.60 -30.10
CA GLU A 75 15.72 -4.93 -29.47
C GLU A 75 14.65 -5.86 -30.10
N SER A 76 13.54 -5.28 -30.57
CA SER A 76 12.46 -6.02 -31.23
C SER A 76 12.81 -6.45 -32.65
N GLN A 77 13.66 -5.70 -33.37
CA GLN A 77 14.17 -6.06 -34.69
C GLN A 77 15.22 -7.15 -34.58
N ALA A 78 16.18 -7.01 -33.67
CA ALA A 78 17.20 -8.01 -33.39
C ALA A 78 16.58 -9.36 -32.98
N ALA A 79 15.58 -9.33 -32.09
CA ALA A 79 14.88 -10.55 -31.68
C ALA A 79 14.09 -11.22 -32.83
N LYS A 80 13.56 -10.44 -33.78
CA LYS A 80 12.85 -10.95 -34.96
C LYS A 80 13.82 -11.59 -35.97
N GLU A 81 14.98 -10.99 -36.16
CA GLU A 81 16.02 -11.52 -37.06
C GLU A 81 16.66 -12.80 -36.52
N LEU A 82 16.86 -12.88 -35.19
CA LEU A 82 17.32 -14.07 -34.51
C LEU A 82 16.23 -15.16 -34.40
N GLY A 83 14.98 -14.89 -34.85
CA GLY A 83 13.87 -15.85 -34.81
C GLY A 83 13.42 -16.22 -33.40
N LEU A 84 13.72 -15.37 -32.41
CA LEU A 84 13.43 -15.63 -31.00
C LEU A 84 11.95 -15.44 -30.69
N LYS A 85 11.35 -16.39 -29.98
CA LYS A 85 9.95 -16.35 -29.57
C LYS A 85 9.84 -15.68 -28.20
N LYS A 86 8.92 -14.73 -28.10
CA LYS A 86 8.56 -14.14 -26.79
C LYS A 86 8.08 -15.23 -25.83
N LYS A 87 8.54 -15.16 -24.59
CA LYS A 87 8.04 -16.03 -23.52
C LYS A 87 6.55 -15.85 -23.30
N PRO A 88 5.82 -16.91 -22.93
CA PRO A 88 4.46 -16.76 -22.44
C PRO A 88 4.42 -15.79 -21.25
N PHE A 89 3.43 -14.89 -21.26
CA PHE A 89 3.27 -13.89 -20.21
C PHE A 89 3.13 -14.56 -18.83
N GLY A 90 3.82 -14.02 -17.84
CA GLY A 90 3.65 -14.42 -16.44
C GLY A 90 4.49 -15.62 -15.99
N TYR A 91 5.44 -16.11 -16.79
CA TYR A 91 6.32 -17.23 -16.42
C TYR A 91 7.79 -16.79 -16.33
N SER A 92 8.49 -17.22 -15.28
CA SER A 92 9.94 -17.16 -15.18
C SER A 92 10.60 -18.35 -15.91
N ASP A 93 11.93 -18.27 -16.17
CA ASP A 93 12.65 -19.35 -16.86
C ASP A 93 12.55 -20.69 -16.14
N LYS A 94 12.75 -20.70 -14.82
CA LYS A 94 12.63 -21.90 -13.96
C LYS A 94 11.23 -22.49 -13.96
N GLU A 95 10.21 -21.67 -14.08
CA GLU A 95 8.82 -22.13 -14.15
C GLU A 95 8.46 -22.72 -15.53
N LEU A 96 9.04 -22.19 -16.60
CA LEU A 96 8.91 -22.78 -17.93
C LEU A 96 9.57 -24.15 -18.00
N GLU A 97 10.75 -24.34 -17.38
CA GLU A 97 11.41 -25.64 -17.25
C GLU A 97 10.54 -26.64 -16.47
N ARG A 98 9.99 -26.22 -15.31
CA ARG A 98 9.08 -27.05 -14.51
C ARG A 98 7.79 -27.38 -15.28
N LYS A 99 7.25 -26.44 -16.05
CA LYS A 99 6.10 -26.67 -16.91
C LYS A 99 6.43 -27.62 -18.06
N ALA A 100 7.62 -27.54 -18.65
CA ALA A 100 8.12 -28.47 -19.66
C ALA A 100 8.32 -29.89 -19.07
N ALA A 101 8.68 -29.97 -17.77
CA ALA A 101 8.75 -31.23 -17.03
C ALA A 101 7.37 -31.80 -16.63
N GLY A 102 6.26 -31.17 -17.03
CA GLY A 102 4.89 -31.68 -16.80
C GLY A 102 4.27 -31.19 -15.47
N GLU A 103 4.91 -30.26 -14.73
CA GLU A 103 4.33 -29.68 -13.53
C GLU A 103 3.27 -28.63 -13.87
N LYS A 104 2.22 -28.57 -13.04
CA LYS A 104 1.20 -27.51 -13.14
C LYS A 104 1.71 -26.23 -12.51
N VAL A 105 2.22 -25.31 -13.33
CA VAL A 105 2.68 -23.99 -12.91
C VAL A 105 1.71 -22.93 -13.43
N PHE A 106 1.22 -22.06 -12.56
CA PHE A 106 0.33 -20.95 -12.92
C PHE A 106 1.15 -19.69 -13.27
N PRO A 107 0.68 -18.89 -14.24
CA PRO A 107 1.36 -17.65 -14.61
C PRO A 107 1.20 -16.58 -13.51
N HIS A 108 2.26 -15.83 -13.24
CA HIS A 108 2.22 -14.64 -12.37
C HIS A 108 1.63 -13.45 -13.14
N ILE A 109 0.29 -13.31 -13.12
CA ILE A 109 -0.44 -12.31 -13.92
C ILE A 109 0.03 -10.89 -13.57
N PHE A 110 0.28 -10.60 -12.29
CA PHE A 110 0.76 -9.30 -11.81
C PHE A 110 2.29 -9.27 -11.62
N GLY A 111 2.99 -10.33 -12.04
CA GLY A 111 4.43 -10.47 -11.83
C GLY A 111 4.77 -10.88 -10.39
N THR A 112 6.06 -10.72 -10.05
CA THR A 112 6.62 -11.09 -8.75
C THR A 112 7.26 -9.89 -8.05
N ASP A 113 7.34 -9.98 -6.73
CA ASP A 113 8.09 -9.02 -5.90
C ASP A 113 9.60 -9.31 -5.90
N ASP A 114 10.37 -8.57 -5.08
CA ASP A 114 11.83 -8.73 -4.97
C ASP A 114 12.27 -10.10 -4.41
N GLN A 115 11.37 -10.81 -3.73
CA GLN A 115 11.61 -12.13 -3.17
C GLN A 115 11.06 -13.25 -4.07
N GLY A 116 10.57 -12.93 -5.26
CA GLY A 116 9.99 -13.90 -6.19
C GLY A 116 8.57 -14.37 -5.81
N ARG A 117 7.90 -13.71 -4.83
CA ARG A 117 6.54 -14.06 -4.43
C ARG A 117 5.53 -13.44 -5.41
N ASP A 118 4.46 -14.16 -5.71
CA ASP A 118 3.40 -13.71 -6.61
C ASP A 118 2.63 -12.51 -6.05
N ILE A 119 2.59 -11.41 -6.80
CA ILE A 119 1.92 -10.17 -6.38
C ILE A 119 0.41 -10.37 -6.30
N MET A 120 -0.21 -11.14 -7.21
CA MET A 120 -1.66 -11.37 -7.19
C MET A 120 -2.08 -12.07 -5.91
N VAL A 121 -1.37 -13.14 -5.52
CA VAL A 121 -1.63 -13.87 -4.28
C VAL A 121 -1.44 -12.95 -3.07
N ARG A 122 -0.36 -12.17 -3.06
CA ARG A 122 -0.08 -11.21 -1.97
C ARG A 122 -1.17 -10.13 -1.86
N VAL A 123 -1.65 -9.61 -2.98
CA VAL A 123 -2.76 -8.64 -3.00
C VAL A 123 -4.04 -9.25 -2.44
N MET A 124 -4.39 -10.50 -2.82
CA MET A 124 -5.56 -11.19 -2.26
C MET A 124 -5.45 -11.36 -0.74
N VAL A 125 -4.29 -11.81 -0.25
CA VAL A 125 -4.02 -11.95 1.20
C VAL A 125 -4.03 -10.58 1.87
N GLY A 126 -3.35 -9.58 1.30
CA GLY A 126 -3.29 -8.22 1.81
C GLY A 126 -4.66 -7.56 1.91
N THR A 127 -5.50 -7.71 0.89
CA THR A 127 -6.90 -7.24 0.89
C THR A 127 -7.68 -7.87 2.04
N ARG A 128 -7.58 -9.19 2.22
CA ARG A 128 -8.22 -9.89 3.33
C ARG A 128 -7.75 -9.36 4.69
N VAL A 129 -6.45 -9.14 4.87
CA VAL A 129 -5.87 -8.62 6.11
C VAL A 129 -6.38 -7.20 6.38
N SER A 130 -6.28 -6.29 5.39
CA SER A 130 -6.74 -4.89 5.54
C SER A 130 -8.24 -4.81 5.84
N ILE A 131 -9.09 -5.60 5.20
CA ILE A 131 -10.53 -5.65 5.51
C ILE A 131 -10.76 -6.16 6.93
N THR A 132 -10.08 -7.22 7.34
CA THR A 132 -10.24 -7.79 8.69
C THR A 132 -9.84 -6.77 9.75
N VAL A 133 -8.71 -6.09 9.56
CA VAL A 133 -8.23 -5.02 10.44
C VAL A 133 -9.23 -3.87 10.51
N GLY A 134 -9.74 -3.41 9.36
CA GLY A 134 -10.74 -2.35 9.28
C GLY A 134 -12.03 -2.68 10.04
N ILE A 135 -12.55 -3.89 9.86
CA ILE A 135 -13.76 -4.36 10.58
C ILE A 135 -13.50 -4.45 12.08
N CYS A 136 -12.39 -5.06 12.50
CA CYS A 136 -12.04 -5.18 13.92
C CYS A 136 -11.86 -3.80 14.58
N ALA A 137 -11.21 -2.87 13.90
CA ALA A 137 -11.04 -1.49 14.37
C ALA A 137 -12.39 -0.79 14.50
N ALA A 138 -13.27 -0.88 13.49
CA ALA A 138 -14.61 -0.28 13.54
C ALA A 138 -15.48 -0.84 14.68
N LEU A 139 -15.40 -2.14 14.94
CA LEU A 139 -16.11 -2.78 16.06
C LEU A 139 -15.55 -2.31 17.41
N LEU A 140 -14.23 -2.20 17.55
CA LEU A 140 -13.60 -1.67 18.76
C LEU A 140 -14.06 -0.24 19.04
N VAL A 141 -14.01 0.61 18.02
CA VAL A 141 -14.43 2.02 18.06
C VAL A 141 -15.92 2.12 18.39
N LEU A 142 -16.76 1.26 17.80
CA LEU A 142 -18.18 1.18 18.11
C LEU A 142 -18.42 0.91 19.58
N VAL A 143 -17.78 -0.11 20.15
CA VAL A 143 -18.00 -0.48 21.56
C VAL A 143 -17.63 0.68 22.49
N ILE A 144 -16.44 1.25 22.33
CA ILE A 144 -15.97 2.36 23.18
C ILE A 144 -16.83 3.60 22.96
N GLY A 145 -17.06 4.01 21.71
CA GLY A 145 -17.82 5.19 21.35
C GLY A 145 -19.29 5.11 21.75
N ALA A 146 -19.92 3.93 21.61
CA ALA A 146 -21.31 3.72 22.02
C ALA A 146 -21.47 3.80 23.53
N LEU A 147 -20.58 3.18 24.28
CA LEU A 147 -20.61 3.25 25.75
C LEU A 147 -20.41 4.70 26.23
N TYR A 148 -19.35 5.34 25.75
CA TYR A 148 -19.01 6.69 26.16
C TYR A 148 -20.10 7.71 25.77
N GLY A 149 -20.52 7.69 24.49
CA GLY A 149 -21.57 8.59 24.00
C GLY A 149 -22.92 8.38 24.67
N SER A 150 -23.28 7.13 24.99
CA SER A 150 -24.52 6.81 25.66
C SER A 150 -24.53 7.32 27.11
N ILE A 151 -23.45 7.15 27.86
CA ILE A 151 -23.34 7.64 29.24
C ILE A 151 -23.37 9.18 29.25
N SER A 152 -22.56 9.82 28.41
CA SER A 152 -22.51 11.28 28.29
C SER A 152 -23.89 11.86 27.93
N GLY A 153 -24.56 11.34 26.88
CA GLY A 153 -25.85 11.82 26.43
C GLY A 153 -26.99 11.57 27.43
N TYR A 154 -26.98 10.41 28.12
CA TYR A 154 -28.03 10.07 29.09
C TYR A 154 -27.90 10.86 30.39
N CYS A 155 -26.70 10.89 31.01
CA CYS A 155 -26.49 11.59 32.29
C CYS A 155 -26.71 13.10 32.13
N GLY A 156 -26.14 13.72 31.10
CA GLY A 156 -26.25 15.17 30.90
C GLY A 156 -25.52 15.99 31.98
N GLY A 157 -25.80 17.29 32.02
CA GLY A 157 -25.27 18.20 33.05
C GLY A 157 -23.75 18.19 33.19
N VAL A 158 -23.27 18.17 34.44
CA VAL A 158 -21.80 18.23 34.73
C VAL A 158 -21.06 17.00 34.17
N VAL A 159 -21.68 15.80 34.26
CA VAL A 159 -21.07 14.57 33.74
C VAL A 159 -20.79 14.69 32.23
N ASP A 160 -21.79 15.11 31.48
CA ASP A 160 -21.68 15.34 30.06
C ASP A 160 -20.61 16.40 29.74
N THR A 161 -20.60 17.53 30.48
CA THR A 161 -19.63 18.59 30.28
C THR A 161 -18.20 18.10 30.50
N VAL A 162 -17.92 17.38 31.58
CA VAL A 162 -16.60 16.81 31.85
C VAL A 162 -16.19 15.80 30.78
N MET A 163 -17.09 14.89 30.42
CA MET A 163 -16.82 13.91 29.38
C MET A 163 -16.53 14.56 28.03
N GLN A 164 -17.27 15.63 27.65
CA GLN A 164 -16.98 16.36 26.41
C GLN A 164 -15.66 17.11 26.46
N ARG A 165 -15.22 17.64 27.62
CA ARG A 165 -13.88 18.24 27.75
C ARG A 165 -12.75 17.24 27.48
N ILE A 166 -12.90 15.99 27.95
CA ILE A 166 -11.93 14.93 27.64
C ILE A 166 -11.90 14.67 26.11
N VAL A 167 -13.06 14.57 25.49
CA VAL A 167 -13.19 14.40 24.03
C VAL A 167 -12.53 15.57 23.27
N GLU A 168 -12.74 16.81 23.71
CA GLU A 168 -12.16 18.01 23.11
C GLU A 168 -10.61 18.01 23.21
N ILE A 169 -10.07 17.63 24.38
CA ILE A 169 -8.61 17.52 24.57
C ILE A 169 -8.02 16.50 23.62
N ILE A 170 -8.62 15.30 23.51
CA ILE A 170 -8.16 14.25 22.59
C ILE A 170 -8.23 14.76 21.14
N TYR A 171 -9.32 15.42 20.77
CA TYR A 171 -9.56 15.89 19.39
C TYR A 171 -8.68 17.09 19.00
N SER A 172 -8.15 17.85 19.97
CA SER A 172 -7.28 19.01 19.69
C SER A 172 -5.91 18.64 19.18
N ILE A 173 -5.50 17.38 19.34
CA ILE A 173 -4.18 16.92 18.95
C ILE A 173 -4.27 16.32 17.52
N PRO A 174 -3.27 16.59 16.65
CA PRO A 174 -3.24 15.99 15.32
C PRO A 174 -3.23 14.47 15.39
N GLU A 175 -4.35 13.87 15.03
CA GLU A 175 -4.64 12.44 15.19
C GLU A 175 -3.53 11.55 14.60
N MET A 176 -3.12 11.81 13.35
CA MET A 176 -2.08 11.04 12.66
C MET A 176 -0.75 11.05 13.41
N LEU A 177 -0.35 12.18 13.99
CA LEU A 177 0.90 12.30 14.75
C LEU A 177 0.87 11.41 15.99
N ILE A 178 -0.23 11.45 16.76
CA ILE A 178 -0.34 10.64 17.98
C ILE A 178 -0.34 9.15 17.64
N ILE A 179 -1.08 8.75 16.61
CA ILE A 179 -1.17 7.33 16.22
C ILE A 179 0.21 6.82 15.81
N LEU A 180 0.96 7.60 15.01
CA LEU A 180 2.33 7.25 14.63
C LEU A 180 3.25 7.12 15.86
N LEU A 181 3.22 8.14 16.73
CA LEU A 181 4.05 8.16 17.93
C LEU A 181 3.70 7.01 18.89
N LEU A 182 2.41 6.79 19.11
CA LEU A 182 1.92 5.74 19.99
C LEU A 182 2.27 4.36 19.43
N SER A 183 2.05 4.12 18.14
CA SER A 183 2.42 2.86 17.50
C SER A 183 3.93 2.61 17.56
N ALA A 184 4.75 3.64 17.31
CA ALA A 184 6.20 3.53 17.38
C ALA A 184 6.71 3.27 18.81
N THR A 185 6.09 3.87 19.83
CA THR A 185 6.51 3.71 21.24
C THR A 185 5.98 2.43 21.87
N LEU A 186 4.77 2.00 21.51
CA LEU A 186 4.19 0.76 22.06
C LEU A 186 4.84 -0.51 21.49
N LYS A 187 5.31 -0.46 20.24
CA LYS A 187 5.93 -1.62 19.59
C LYS A 187 7.07 -2.23 20.41
N PRO A 188 8.13 -1.52 20.82
CA PRO A 188 9.22 -2.07 21.62
C PRO A 188 8.75 -2.62 22.97
N ALA A 189 7.80 -1.94 23.62
CA ALA A 189 7.22 -2.40 24.88
C ALA A 189 6.46 -3.73 24.72
N LEU A 190 5.70 -3.88 23.64
CA LEU A 190 4.99 -5.12 23.32
C LEU A 190 5.93 -6.25 22.93
N GLU A 191 7.03 -5.96 22.23
CA GLU A 191 8.09 -6.93 21.90
C GLU A 191 8.77 -7.46 23.16
N GLN A 192 9.09 -6.58 24.11
CA GLN A 192 9.62 -7.00 25.43
C GLN A 192 8.61 -7.85 26.21
N PHE A 193 7.33 -7.41 26.20
CA PHE A 193 6.27 -8.15 26.87
C PHE A 193 6.02 -9.52 26.25
N GLN A 194 6.11 -9.66 24.93
CA GLN A 194 6.00 -10.93 24.22
C GLN A 194 7.00 -11.98 24.73
N ASN A 195 8.21 -11.54 25.07
CA ASN A 195 9.30 -12.42 25.51
C ASN A 195 9.29 -12.75 27.03
N SER A 196 8.38 -12.13 27.80
CA SER A 196 8.45 -12.13 29.28
C SER A 196 7.58 -13.17 29.99
N GLY A 197 6.79 -14.01 29.29
CA GLY A 197 5.94 -15.01 29.96
C GLY A 197 4.95 -15.77 29.06
N ASN A 198 3.98 -16.48 29.67
CA ASN A 198 3.05 -17.39 29.00
C ASN A 198 1.55 -17.04 29.19
N GLY A 199 1.20 -15.77 29.38
CA GLY A 199 -0.18 -15.33 29.57
C GLY A 199 -1.02 -15.34 28.29
N ILE A 200 -2.35 -15.26 28.42
CA ILE A 200 -3.28 -15.20 27.28
C ILE A 200 -2.98 -13.96 26.40
N PHE A 201 -2.69 -12.83 27.01
CA PHE A 201 -2.37 -11.60 26.28
C PHE A 201 -1.06 -11.73 25.50
N GLN A 202 -0.05 -12.41 26.05
CA GLN A 202 1.20 -12.67 25.34
C GLN A 202 1.00 -13.56 24.11
N LYS A 203 0.17 -14.61 24.23
CA LYS A 203 -0.23 -15.43 23.09
C LYS A 203 -0.89 -14.60 22.00
N LEU A 204 -1.75 -13.66 22.39
CA LEU A 204 -2.40 -12.74 21.45
C LEU A 204 -1.37 -11.85 20.72
N VAL A 205 -0.42 -11.27 21.47
CA VAL A 205 0.69 -10.47 20.89
C VAL A 205 1.56 -11.32 19.96
N THR A 206 1.80 -12.59 20.30
CA THR A 206 2.58 -13.50 19.45
C THR A 206 1.85 -13.85 18.14
N ILE A 207 0.52 -14.05 18.20
CA ILE A 207 -0.28 -14.44 17.04
C ILE A 207 -0.50 -13.24 16.08
N LEU A 208 -0.86 -12.09 16.63
CA LEU A 208 -1.20 -10.89 15.83
C LEU A 208 0.03 -10.04 15.49
N GLY A 209 1.09 -10.17 16.26
CA GLY A 209 2.26 -9.33 16.18
C GLY A 209 2.15 -8.02 16.97
N PRO A 210 3.28 -7.50 17.48
CA PRO A 210 3.30 -6.26 18.28
C PRO A 210 2.77 -5.04 17.51
N ASN A 211 3.04 -4.96 16.21
CA ASN A 211 2.61 -3.85 15.36
C ASN A 211 1.07 -3.74 15.26
N LEU A 212 0.38 -4.86 14.98
CA LEU A 212 -1.09 -4.87 14.93
C LEU A 212 -1.71 -4.51 16.27
N ILE A 213 -1.17 -5.05 17.36
CA ILE A 213 -1.68 -4.76 18.72
C ILE A 213 -1.49 -3.27 19.05
N SER A 214 -0.30 -2.69 18.78
CA SER A 214 -0.05 -1.27 19.00
C SER A 214 -1.03 -0.39 18.22
N MET A 215 -1.31 -0.76 16.98
CA MET A 215 -2.28 -0.07 16.13
C MET A 215 -3.71 -0.17 16.67
N PHE A 216 -4.16 -1.34 17.13
CA PHE A 216 -5.49 -1.48 17.75
C PHE A 216 -5.60 -0.69 19.06
N ILE A 217 -4.54 -0.62 19.87
CA ILE A 217 -4.51 0.22 21.07
C ILE A 217 -4.66 1.70 20.67
N ALA A 218 -3.94 2.15 19.63
CA ALA A 218 -4.03 3.51 19.12
C ALA A 218 -5.45 3.83 18.61
N PHE A 219 -6.08 2.92 17.86
CA PHE A 219 -7.48 3.07 17.44
C PHE A 219 -8.43 3.17 18.63
N GLY A 220 -8.25 2.28 19.61
CA GLY A 220 -9.08 2.24 20.81
C GLY A 220 -8.93 3.48 21.70
N LEU A 221 -7.82 4.18 21.65
CA LEU A 221 -7.59 5.41 22.41
C LEU A 221 -8.11 6.67 21.72
N LEU A 222 -8.11 6.72 20.39
CA LEU A 222 -8.33 7.97 19.65
C LEU A 222 -9.57 7.95 18.74
N TYR A 223 -9.82 6.86 18.03
CA TYR A 223 -10.81 6.82 16.94
C TYR A 223 -12.29 6.81 17.39
N TRP A 224 -12.55 6.47 18.66
CA TRP A 224 -13.89 6.41 19.21
C TRP A 224 -14.58 7.76 19.40
N VAL A 225 -13.81 8.86 19.35
CA VAL A 225 -14.29 10.23 19.60
C VAL A 225 -15.46 10.60 18.70
N THR A 226 -15.31 10.42 17.38
CA THR A 226 -16.36 10.73 16.39
C THR A 226 -17.62 9.92 16.64
N MET A 227 -17.48 8.61 16.88
CA MET A 227 -18.60 7.73 17.19
C MET A 227 -19.33 8.16 18.47
N SER A 228 -18.59 8.54 19.52
CA SER A 228 -19.17 8.96 20.79
C SER A 228 -20.00 10.24 20.64
N ARG A 229 -19.56 11.21 19.83
CA ARG A 229 -20.31 12.46 19.55
C ARG A 229 -21.62 12.19 18.84
N ILE A 230 -21.60 11.31 17.82
CA ILE A 230 -22.80 10.94 17.06
C ILE A 230 -23.82 10.25 17.97
N ILE A 231 -23.38 9.24 18.72
CA ILE A 231 -24.28 8.50 19.64
C ILE A 231 -24.81 9.40 20.75
N ARG A 232 -23.96 10.25 21.33
CA ARG A 232 -24.39 11.25 22.30
C ARG A 232 -25.52 12.13 21.74
N GLY A 233 -25.34 12.66 20.51
CA GLY A 233 -26.37 13.48 19.87
C GLY A 233 -27.71 12.76 19.72
N GLN A 234 -27.68 11.49 19.28
CA GLN A 234 -28.88 10.66 19.17
C GLN A 234 -29.54 10.39 20.55
N ILE A 235 -28.76 10.06 21.55
CA ILE A 235 -29.25 9.81 22.90
C ILE A 235 -29.88 11.08 23.50
N LEU A 236 -29.32 12.25 23.30
CA LEU A 236 -29.88 13.54 23.76
C LEU A 236 -31.27 13.81 23.17
N GLN A 237 -31.47 13.47 21.88
CA GLN A 237 -32.78 13.60 21.24
C GLN A 237 -33.78 12.56 21.73
N LEU A 238 -33.37 11.30 21.80
CA LEU A 238 -34.24 10.18 22.16
C LEU A 238 -34.66 10.18 23.65
N LYS A 239 -33.82 10.68 24.55
CA LYS A 239 -34.15 10.71 26.00
C LYS A 239 -35.28 11.65 26.34
N GLN A 240 -35.67 12.57 25.43
CA GLN A 240 -36.78 13.50 25.60
C GLN A 240 -38.13 12.89 25.15
N GLN A 241 -38.11 11.72 24.50
CA GLN A 241 -39.31 11.06 24.01
C GLN A 241 -40.20 10.53 25.15
N GLU A 242 -41.51 10.52 24.91
CA GLU A 242 -42.51 10.13 25.90
C GLU A 242 -42.32 8.70 26.47
N TYR A 243 -41.95 7.75 25.62
CA TYR A 243 -41.71 6.37 26.05
C TYR A 243 -40.53 6.25 27.03
N VAL A 244 -39.54 7.14 26.97
CA VAL A 244 -38.43 7.17 27.92
C VAL A 244 -38.89 7.75 29.26
N THR A 245 -39.72 8.78 29.21
CA THR A 245 -40.32 9.39 30.40
C THR A 245 -41.23 8.40 31.12
N ALA A 246 -42.07 7.67 30.36
CA ALA A 246 -42.90 6.61 30.90
C ALA A 246 -42.08 5.48 31.55
N ALA A 247 -41.02 5.01 30.88
CA ALA A 247 -40.13 4.00 31.46
C ALA A 247 -39.47 4.46 32.78
N ARG A 248 -39.11 5.75 32.86
CA ARG A 248 -38.56 6.36 34.07
C ARG A 248 -39.58 6.45 35.18
N ALA A 249 -40.81 6.84 34.86
CA ALA A 249 -41.94 6.88 35.84
C ALA A 249 -42.26 5.50 36.41
N LEU A 250 -42.10 4.45 35.62
CA LEU A 250 -42.24 3.05 36.05
C LEU A 250 -41.02 2.51 36.83
N GLY A 251 -40.05 3.36 37.18
CA GLY A 251 -38.89 3.01 38.00
C GLY A 251 -37.74 2.31 37.26
N ALA A 252 -37.68 2.37 35.94
CA ALA A 252 -36.56 1.77 35.19
C ALA A 252 -35.24 2.48 35.50
N LYS A 253 -34.20 1.69 35.85
CA LYS A 253 -32.84 2.21 36.09
C LYS A 253 -32.20 2.71 34.79
N GLY A 254 -31.34 3.74 34.88
CA GLY A 254 -30.72 4.39 33.73
C GLY A 254 -30.03 3.45 32.76
N GLY A 255 -29.23 2.48 33.24
CA GLY A 255 -28.60 1.48 32.40
C GLY A 255 -29.58 0.57 31.63
N ARG A 256 -30.77 0.28 32.21
CA ARG A 256 -31.85 -0.44 31.53
C ARG A 256 -32.47 0.43 30.43
N ILE A 257 -32.67 1.71 30.69
CA ILE A 257 -33.22 2.66 29.72
C ILE A 257 -32.26 2.79 28.52
N ILE A 258 -30.96 2.97 28.76
CA ILE A 258 -29.95 3.06 27.70
C ILE A 258 -30.01 1.78 26.85
N ARG A 259 -29.84 0.61 27.45
CA ARG A 259 -29.68 -0.66 26.73
C ARG A 259 -30.95 -1.13 26.03
N ARG A 260 -32.14 -0.94 26.64
CA ARG A 260 -33.40 -1.50 26.16
C ARG A 260 -34.26 -0.52 25.35
N HIS A 261 -34.06 0.78 25.56
CA HIS A 261 -34.92 1.80 24.93
C HIS A 261 -34.14 2.77 24.02
N LEU A 262 -32.96 3.21 24.41
CA LEU A 262 -32.24 4.22 23.65
C LEU A 262 -31.35 3.63 22.55
N LEU A 263 -30.44 2.72 22.88
CA LEU A 263 -29.53 2.10 21.90
C LEU A 263 -30.24 1.36 20.76
N PRO A 264 -31.32 0.57 21.01
CA PRO A 264 -32.04 -0.06 19.90
C PRO A 264 -32.69 0.94 18.95
N ASN A 265 -33.13 2.10 19.45
CA ASN A 265 -33.71 3.15 18.61
C ASN A 265 -32.65 3.98 17.87
N CYS A 266 -31.36 3.84 18.20
CA CYS A 266 -30.24 4.42 17.49
C CYS A 266 -29.60 3.46 16.46
N ILE A 267 -30.10 2.21 16.33
CA ILE A 267 -29.41 1.14 15.61
C ILE A 267 -29.10 1.53 14.15
N GLY A 268 -30.01 2.19 13.45
CA GLY A 268 -29.77 2.65 12.08
C GLY A 268 -28.57 3.56 11.99
N GLN A 269 -28.50 4.59 12.85
CA GLN A 269 -27.37 5.53 12.87
C GLN A 269 -26.06 4.86 13.32
N ILE A 270 -26.15 3.93 14.29
CA ILE A 270 -24.99 3.16 14.77
C ILE A 270 -24.41 2.32 13.63
N VAL A 271 -25.26 1.56 12.94
CA VAL A 271 -24.84 0.68 11.83
C VAL A 271 -24.22 1.50 10.71
N THR A 272 -24.88 2.55 10.23
CA THR A 272 -24.35 3.38 9.14
C THR A 272 -23.01 4.03 9.49
N THR A 273 -22.89 4.59 10.71
CA THR A 273 -21.65 5.21 11.17
C THR A 273 -20.53 4.18 11.28
N THR A 274 -20.83 2.98 11.80
CA THR A 274 -19.84 1.89 11.92
C THR A 274 -19.33 1.46 10.54
N PHE A 275 -20.23 1.32 9.55
CA PHE A 275 -19.82 0.97 8.20
C PHE A 275 -18.94 2.04 7.54
N LEU A 276 -19.23 3.32 7.72
CA LEU A 276 -18.41 4.43 7.22
C LEU A 276 -17.07 4.55 7.95
N GLN A 277 -16.92 3.98 9.14
CA GLN A 277 -15.64 3.92 9.84
C GLN A 277 -14.70 2.85 9.27
N ILE A 278 -15.22 1.79 8.62
CA ILE A 278 -14.40 0.71 8.07
C ILE A 278 -13.40 1.24 7.02
N PRO A 279 -13.82 1.96 5.94
CA PRO A 279 -12.87 2.50 4.97
C PRO A 279 -11.86 3.48 5.59
N SER A 280 -12.27 4.27 6.58
CA SER A 280 -11.35 5.18 7.29
C SER A 280 -10.29 4.41 8.07
N ALA A 281 -10.67 3.33 8.74
CA ALA A 281 -9.74 2.46 9.47
C ALA A 281 -8.78 1.71 8.53
N ILE A 282 -9.26 1.25 7.36
CA ILE A 282 -8.44 0.62 6.32
C ILE A 282 -7.42 1.62 5.76
N PHE A 283 -7.86 2.85 5.48
CA PHE A 283 -6.97 3.90 5.00
C PHE A 283 -5.84 4.15 6.01
N LEU A 284 -6.18 4.31 7.29
CA LEU A 284 -5.20 4.55 8.34
C LEU A 284 -4.28 3.34 8.55
N GLU A 285 -4.81 2.11 8.55
CA GLU A 285 -3.99 0.88 8.59
C GLU A 285 -2.98 0.89 7.46
N SER A 286 -3.45 1.14 6.24
CA SER A 286 -2.61 1.12 5.04
C SER A 286 -1.55 2.23 5.08
N PHE A 287 -1.88 3.41 5.60
CA PHE A 287 -0.94 4.49 5.81
C PHE A 287 0.14 4.14 6.85
N LEU A 288 -0.26 3.59 8.00
CA LEU A 288 0.68 3.15 9.04
C LEU A 288 1.59 2.02 8.54
N SER A 289 1.03 1.08 7.79
CA SER A 289 1.78 -0.01 7.16
C SER A 289 2.74 0.49 6.09
N PHE A 290 2.34 1.49 5.30
CA PHE A 290 3.18 2.17 4.32
C PHE A 290 4.39 2.88 4.98
N VAL A 291 4.17 3.54 6.12
CA VAL A 291 5.24 4.19 6.89
C VAL A 291 6.11 3.18 7.68
N GLY A 292 5.70 1.90 7.75
CA GLY A 292 6.47 0.84 8.40
C GLY A 292 6.17 0.59 9.88
N VAL A 293 5.12 1.24 10.42
CA VAL A 293 4.68 1.04 11.82
C VAL A 293 3.38 0.23 11.94
N GLY A 294 2.80 -0.20 10.81
CA GLY A 294 1.60 -1.03 10.74
C GLY A 294 1.91 -2.52 10.58
N VAL A 295 1.14 -3.18 9.72
CA VAL A 295 1.28 -4.61 9.42
C VAL A 295 2.66 -4.91 8.86
N SER A 296 3.35 -5.89 9.43
CA SER A 296 4.67 -6.33 9.02
C SER A 296 4.74 -7.84 8.83
N ALA A 297 5.81 -8.30 8.19
CA ALA A 297 6.03 -9.74 8.00
C ALA A 297 5.89 -10.53 9.33
N PRO A 298 5.32 -11.74 9.31
CA PRO A 298 4.94 -12.53 8.13
C PRO A 298 3.61 -12.14 7.48
N LEU A 299 2.81 -11.26 8.11
CA LEU A 299 1.57 -10.75 7.54
C LEU A 299 1.86 -9.74 6.43
N THR A 300 0.95 -9.66 5.47
CA THR A 300 1.01 -8.70 4.37
C THR A 300 -0.29 -7.92 4.34
N SER A 301 -0.21 -6.59 4.19
CA SER A 301 -1.36 -5.72 3.89
C SER A 301 -1.11 -4.98 2.59
N LEU A 302 -2.15 -4.32 2.04
CA LEU A 302 -1.97 -3.51 0.84
C LEU A 302 -1.01 -2.34 1.08
N GLY A 303 -1.05 -1.73 2.27
CA GLY A 303 -0.14 -0.67 2.67
C GLY A 303 1.33 -1.13 2.79
N SER A 304 1.58 -2.30 3.39
CA SER A 304 2.93 -2.85 3.49
C SER A 304 3.50 -3.22 2.11
N MET A 305 2.66 -3.71 1.19
CA MET A 305 3.07 -3.95 -0.20
C MET A 305 3.47 -2.67 -0.93
N CYS A 306 2.74 -1.58 -0.72
CA CYS A 306 3.10 -0.27 -1.26
C CYS A 306 4.45 0.22 -0.70
N SER A 307 4.71 0.01 0.59
CA SER A 307 5.98 0.37 1.22
C SER A 307 7.16 -0.42 0.64
N GLU A 308 7.02 -1.74 0.51
CA GLU A 308 8.04 -2.61 -0.07
C GLU A 308 8.37 -2.23 -1.53
N ALA A 309 7.36 -1.79 -2.29
CA ALA A 309 7.50 -1.44 -3.71
C ALA A 309 8.28 -0.14 -3.95
N LEU A 310 8.49 0.71 -2.94
CA LEU A 310 9.20 1.99 -3.09
C LEU A 310 10.65 1.82 -3.52
N SER A 311 11.33 0.78 -3.04
CA SER A 311 12.73 0.49 -3.39
C SER A 311 12.93 0.22 -4.87
N GLY A 312 11.92 -0.32 -5.54
CA GLY A 312 11.95 -0.67 -6.96
C GLY A 312 11.11 0.24 -7.86
N LEU A 313 10.65 1.39 -7.38
CA LEU A 313 9.66 2.22 -8.07
C LEU A 313 10.05 2.62 -9.50
N ASN A 314 11.31 3.01 -9.70
CA ASN A 314 11.82 3.45 -11.01
C ASN A 314 11.94 2.30 -12.02
N THR A 315 12.19 1.08 -11.55
CA THR A 315 12.41 -0.09 -12.40
C THR A 315 11.13 -0.91 -12.60
N TYR A 316 10.34 -1.06 -11.54
CA TYR A 316 9.14 -1.90 -11.52
C TYR A 316 7.91 -1.17 -10.94
N PRO A 317 7.42 -0.08 -11.56
CA PRO A 317 6.35 0.75 -11.02
C PRO A 317 5.03 -0.01 -10.81
N TYR A 318 4.78 -1.08 -11.54
CA TYR A 318 3.56 -1.90 -11.40
C TYR A 318 3.42 -2.53 -10.01
N ARG A 319 4.53 -2.78 -9.29
CA ARG A 319 4.53 -3.33 -7.93
C ARG A 319 3.85 -2.40 -6.93
N LEU A 320 3.96 -1.07 -7.12
CA LEU A 320 3.25 -0.06 -6.34
C LEU A 320 1.84 0.18 -6.88
N PHE A 321 1.72 0.28 -8.21
CA PHE A 321 0.46 0.67 -8.85
C PHE A 321 -0.67 -0.34 -8.57
N ILE A 322 -0.38 -1.64 -8.63
CA ILE A 322 -1.39 -2.69 -8.45
C ILE A 322 -2.01 -2.66 -7.04
N PRO A 323 -1.24 -2.74 -5.94
CA PRO A 323 -1.83 -2.69 -4.61
C PRO A 323 -2.47 -1.33 -4.29
N ALA A 324 -1.93 -0.21 -4.80
CA ALA A 324 -2.50 1.12 -4.59
C ALA A 324 -3.86 1.29 -5.28
N VAL A 325 -4.01 0.83 -6.52
CA VAL A 325 -5.30 0.86 -7.25
C VAL A 325 -6.32 -0.02 -6.56
N ILE A 326 -5.95 -1.22 -6.14
CA ILE A 326 -6.86 -2.14 -5.45
C ILE A 326 -7.30 -1.57 -4.10
N LEU A 327 -6.38 -0.96 -3.33
CA LEU A 327 -6.70 -0.26 -2.10
C LEU A 327 -7.71 0.89 -2.35
N SER A 328 -7.47 1.71 -3.37
CA SER A 328 -8.35 2.82 -3.73
C SER A 328 -9.76 2.34 -4.14
N LEU A 329 -9.83 1.29 -4.95
CA LEU A 329 -11.12 0.70 -5.37
C LEU A 329 -11.86 0.06 -4.19
N MET A 330 -11.14 -0.59 -3.27
CA MET A 330 -11.71 -1.17 -2.07
C MET A 330 -12.31 -0.10 -1.16
N ILE A 331 -11.58 0.98 -0.88
CA ILE A 331 -12.05 2.11 -0.08
C ILE A 331 -13.26 2.77 -0.73
N LEU A 332 -13.21 3.02 -2.05
CA LEU A 332 -14.32 3.60 -2.80
C LEU A 332 -15.57 2.71 -2.71
N SER A 333 -15.43 1.41 -2.96
CA SER A 333 -16.53 0.46 -2.92
C SER A 333 -17.20 0.38 -1.53
N LEU A 334 -16.38 0.39 -0.47
CA LEU A 334 -16.88 0.38 0.91
C LEU A 334 -17.59 1.70 1.28
N ASN A 335 -17.10 2.85 0.80
CA ASN A 335 -17.78 4.13 1.00
C ASN A 335 -19.14 4.15 0.28
N LEU A 336 -19.19 3.77 -1.01
CA LEU A 336 -20.45 3.68 -1.77
C LEU A 336 -21.45 2.71 -1.12
N PHE A 337 -20.97 1.57 -0.62
CA PHE A 337 -21.81 0.63 0.11
C PHE A 337 -22.34 1.23 1.42
N GLY A 338 -21.48 1.94 2.18
CA GLY A 338 -21.86 2.64 3.41
C GLY A 338 -22.92 3.72 3.18
N ASP A 339 -22.78 4.50 2.11
CA ASP A 339 -23.76 5.52 1.72
C ASP A 339 -25.09 4.88 1.31
N GLY A 340 -25.07 3.82 0.50
CA GLY A 340 -26.27 3.06 0.16
C GLY A 340 -26.98 2.45 1.39
N LEU A 341 -26.20 1.96 2.35
CA LEU A 341 -26.74 1.45 3.61
C LEU A 341 -27.37 2.56 4.46
N ARG A 342 -26.76 3.75 4.47
CA ARG A 342 -27.31 4.94 5.12
C ARG A 342 -28.67 5.31 4.54
N ASP A 343 -28.77 5.39 3.22
CA ASP A 343 -30.01 5.73 2.53
C ASP A 343 -31.11 4.68 2.76
N ALA A 344 -30.75 3.41 2.77
CA ALA A 344 -31.69 2.32 3.03
C ALA A 344 -32.22 2.30 4.48
N LEU A 345 -31.41 2.73 5.45
CA LEU A 345 -31.76 2.75 6.87
C LEU A 345 -32.35 4.09 7.35
N ASP A 346 -32.35 5.15 6.53
CA ASP A 346 -32.94 6.45 6.90
C ASP A 346 -34.46 6.37 6.80
N PRO A 347 -35.20 6.49 7.92
CA PRO A 347 -36.66 6.44 7.91
C PRO A 347 -37.30 7.62 7.16
N ARG A 348 -36.57 8.73 6.95
CA ARG A 348 -37.09 9.94 6.29
C ARG A 348 -37.19 9.78 4.77
N LEU A 349 -36.45 8.81 4.20
CA LEU A 349 -36.46 8.51 2.77
C LEU A 349 -37.55 7.50 2.37
N LYS A 350 -38.17 6.82 3.37
CA LYS A 350 -39.32 5.95 3.13
C LYS A 350 -40.58 6.81 3.02
N LYS A 351 -40.92 7.23 1.80
CA LYS A 351 -42.23 7.76 1.44
C LYS A 351 -43.16 6.61 1.10
#